data_7fbd78e659256b162bd96ca6c9bb2f20
#
_entry.id   7fbd78e659256b162bd96ca6c9bb2f20
#
_cell.length_a   1.000
_cell.length_b   1.000
_cell.length_c   1.000
_cell.angle_alpha   90.00
_cell.angle_beta   90.00
_cell.angle_gamma   90.00
#
_symmetry.space_group_name_H-M   'P 1'
#
loop_
_entity.id
_entity.type
_entity.pdbx_description
1 polymer ?
#
loop_
_entity_poly.entity_id
_entity_poly.type
_entity_poly.pdbx_seq_one_letter_code
_entity_poly.pdbx_strand_id
1 'polypeptide(L)'
;METNGKIFAQDKNFWNSYLKGRPQPPEAFFNRIFGYHESQGGTFGTVHDAGAGNGPYSQQLRSRFSHVIVSDIVPENVELARSRLGTDGFSYRAARVEEADDIPAGSVDMVFAANVMHFPDQQAAVAAVARQLRPGGTFACSLFGPARFEDAALQDLWTRISHQGGRELLRGADRPGETIRVMARTQDRYNVAPLDTEVFLPGARRVHLNMGRGGIVGLLPPEEAHRNTEPDYSGPDDVEIFEDEEGWSFETDLDGVKEHINSFPFVAGHPEALAGLFRELEDMLGDGRLVRGYWPAKIILATRR
;
A
#
# COMPACT_ATOMS: atom_id res chain seq x y z
N MET A 1 -8.62 17.52 7.55
CA MET A 1 -8.86 16.12 7.14
C MET A 1 -9.32 15.95 5.68
N GLU A 2 -9.60 17.01 4.93
CA GLU A 2 -10.07 16.90 3.53
C GLU A 2 -8.98 16.71 2.46
N THR A 3 -7.73 16.93 2.77
CA THR A 3 -6.65 16.95 1.77
C THR A 3 -6.14 15.57 1.35
N ASN A 4 -6.17 14.56 2.23
CA ASN A 4 -5.64 13.23 1.89
C ASN A 4 -6.52 12.43 0.92
N GLY A 5 -7.83 12.67 0.89
CA GLY A 5 -8.74 12.02 -0.07
C GLY A 5 -8.54 12.51 -1.51
N LYS A 6 -8.15 13.78 -1.69
CA LYS A 6 -8.02 14.38 -3.02
C LYS A 6 -6.82 13.88 -3.83
N ILE A 7 -5.77 13.39 -3.18
CA ILE A 7 -4.58 12.85 -3.87
C ILE A 7 -4.95 11.61 -4.71
N PHE A 8 -5.92 10.81 -4.25
CA PHE A 8 -6.41 9.61 -4.94
C PHE A 8 -7.79 9.79 -5.59
N ALA A 9 -8.37 10.98 -5.60
CA ALA A 9 -9.53 11.32 -6.42
C ALA A 9 -9.08 11.43 -7.90
N GLN A 10 -8.72 10.29 -8.49
CA GLN A 10 -8.09 10.20 -9.80
C GLN A 10 -9.09 9.64 -10.82
N ASP A 11 -8.92 10.06 -12.07
CA ASP A 11 -9.78 9.61 -13.16
C ASP A 11 -9.47 8.16 -13.59
N LYS A 12 -10.27 7.67 -14.54
CA LYS A 12 -10.11 6.33 -15.12
C LYS A 12 -8.73 6.12 -15.76
N ASN A 13 -8.12 7.17 -16.33
CA ASN A 13 -6.83 7.09 -17.01
C ASN A 13 -5.72 6.85 -15.98
N PHE A 14 -5.74 7.56 -14.85
CA PHE A 14 -4.81 7.30 -13.75
C PHE A 14 -4.90 5.84 -13.28
N TRP A 15 -6.12 5.33 -13.05
CA TRP A 15 -6.30 3.95 -12.58
C TRP A 15 -5.83 2.92 -13.60
N ASN A 16 -5.98 3.19 -14.91
CA ASN A 16 -5.40 2.34 -15.95
C ASN A 16 -3.87 2.34 -15.89
N SER A 17 -3.24 3.49 -15.71
CA SER A 17 -1.78 3.61 -15.54
C SER A 17 -1.32 2.96 -14.22
N TYR A 18 -2.11 3.12 -13.15
CA TYR A 18 -1.84 2.48 -11.87
C TYR A 18 -1.79 0.96 -11.98
N LEU A 19 -2.78 0.35 -12.64
CA LEU A 19 -2.83 -1.11 -12.82
C LEU A 19 -1.67 -1.66 -13.66
N LYS A 20 -1.13 -0.87 -14.59
CA LYS A 20 0.02 -1.24 -15.42
C LYS A 20 1.36 -1.01 -14.71
N GLY A 21 1.49 0.14 -14.06
CA GLY A 21 2.74 0.57 -13.45
C GLY A 21 3.01 0.02 -12.04
N ARG A 22 2.04 -0.71 -11.44
CA ARG A 22 2.20 -1.32 -10.12
C ARG A 22 2.45 -2.82 -10.21
N PRO A 23 3.14 -3.41 -9.21
CA PRO A 23 3.38 -4.84 -9.21
C PRO A 23 2.07 -5.61 -9.21
N GLN A 24 2.05 -6.72 -9.96
CA GLN A 24 1.04 -7.76 -9.81
C GLN A 24 1.59 -8.74 -8.77
N PRO A 25 1.05 -8.75 -7.53
CA PRO A 25 1.54 -9.66 -6.51
C PRO A 25 1.47 -11.11 -6.98
N PRO A 26 2.54 -11.90 -6.82
CA PRO A 26 2.50 -13.31 -7.17
C PRO A 26 1.49 -14.07 -6.30
N GLU A 27 1.06 -15.23 -6.76
CA GLU A 27 0.11 -16.06 -6.01
C GLU A 27 0.64 -16.43 -4.60
N ALA A 28 1.95 -16.61 -4.47
CA ALA A 28 2.62 -16.86 -3.20
C ALA A 28 2.30 -15.80 -2.13
N PHE A 29 2.20 -14.54 -2.51
CA PHE A 29 1.82 -13.44 -1.60
C PHE A 29 0.43 -13.68 -0.97
N PHE A 30 -0.59 -13.98 -1.77
CA PHE A 30 -1.93 -14.24 -1.26
C PHE A 30 -2.00 -15.57 -0.51
N ASN A 31 -1.30 -16.60 -0.98
CA ASN A 31 -1.23 -17.89 -0.31
C ASN A 31 -0.61 -17.77 1.09
N ARG A 32 0.38 -16.89 1.27
CA ARG A 32 0.96 -16.59 2.59
C ARG A 32 -0.08 -15.99 3.54
N ILE A 33 -0.87 -15.01 3.07
CA ILE A 33 -1.91 -14.36 3.86
C ILE A 33 -3.02 -15.36 4.23
N PHE A 34 -3.51 -16.10 3.25
CA PHE A 34 -4.57 -17.09 3.45
C PHE A 34 -4.09 -18.26 4.32
N GLY A 35 -2.87 -18.75 4.11
CA GLY A 35 -2.28 -19.80 4.95
C GLY A 35 -2.07 -19.36 6.40
N TYR A 36 -1.68 -18.11 6.63
CA TYR A 36 -1.65 -17.56 7.99
C TYR A 36 -3.07 -17.57 8.59
N HIS A 37 -4.06 -17.04 7.88
CA HIS A 37 -5.45 -16.99 8.33
C HIS A 37 -5.99 -18.40 8.71
N GLU A 38 -5.79 -19.38 7.83
CA GLU A 38 -6.16 -20.78 8.09
C GLU A 38 -5.45 -21.36 9.32
N SER A 39 -4.15 -21.08 9.47
CA SER A 39 -3.35 -21.58 10.60
C SER A 39 -3.81 -21.05 11.96
N GLN A 40 -4.50 -19.91 11.96
CA GLN A 40 -5.12 -19.31 13.15
C GLN A 40 -6.58 -19.75 13.34
N GLY A 41 -7.07 -20.72 12.56
CA GLY A 41 -8.46 -21.19 12.62
C GLY A 41 -9.46 -20.26 11.92
N GLY A 42 -8.99 -19.34 11.08
CA GLY A 42 -9.82 -18.41 10.33
C GLY A 42 -10.72 -19.10 9.30
N THR A 43 -11.88 -18.54 9.07
CA THR A 43 -12.85 -18.99 8.06
C THR A 43 -12.98 -17.96 6.93
N PHE A 44 -13.42 -18.40 5.75
CA PHE A 44 -13.48 -17.58 4.56
C PHE A 44 -14.92 -17.10 4.26
N GLY A 45 -15.61 -16.54 5.26
CA GLY A 45 -16.94 -15.95 5.14
C GLY A 45 -16.85 -14.56 4.50
N THR A 46 -16.49 -13.54 5.28
CA THR A 46 -16.46 -12.15 4.84
C THR A 46 -15.06 -11.55 5.01
N VAL A 47 -14.54 -10.91 3.96
CA VAL A 47 -13.35 -10.07 4.03
C VAL A 47 -13.70 -8.62 3.73
N HIS A 48 -13.10 -7.69 4.47
CA HIS A 48 -13.16 -6.26 4.18
C HIS A 48 -11.85 -5.83 3.49
N ASP A 49 -11.94 -5.43 2.23
CA ASP A 49 -10.86 -4.80 1.46
C ASP A 49 -10.91 -3.29 1.72
N ALA A 50 -10.13 -2.85 2.71
CA ALA A 50 -10.16 -1.50 3.24
C ALA A 50 -9.18 -0.58 2.49
N GLY A 51 -9.66 0.57 1.97
CA GLY A 51 -8.88 1.46 1.14
C GLY A 51 -8.55 0.84 -0.22
N ALA A 52 -9.52 0.13 -0.79
CA ALA A 52 -9.33 -0.72 -1.96
C ALA A 52 -9.11 0.05 -3.27
N GLY A 53 -9.29 1.38 -3.30
CA GLY A 53 -9.29 2.13 -4.55
C GLY A 53 -10.36 1.59 -5.52
N ASN A 54 -9.95 1.29 -6.76
CA ASN A 54 -10.83 0.64 -7.72
C ASN A 54 -10.85 -0.90 -7.60
N GLY A 55 -10.42 -1.45 -6.46
CA GLY A 55 -10.46 -2.89 -6.12
C GLY A 55 -9.47 -3.77 -6.88
N PRO A 56 -8.18 -3.43 -7.05
CA PRO A 56 -7.24 -4.22 -7.84
C PRO A 56 -7.03 -5.64 -7.29
N TYR A 57 -7.18 -5.83 -5.99
CA TYR A 57 -6.96 -7.11 -5.30
C TYR A 57 -8.26 -7.81 -4.88
N SER A 58 -9.40 -7.14 -4.95
CA SER A 58 -10.68 -7.63 -4.44
C SER A 58 -11.13 -8.94 -5.09
N GLN A 59 -10.79 -9.17 -6.38
CA GLN A 59 -11.11 -10.43 -7.07
C GLN A 59 -10.30 -11.61 -6.51
N GLN A 60 -9.05 -11.38 -6.12
CA GLN A 60 -8.23 -12.42 -5.47
C GLN A 60 -8.77 -12.77 -4.09
N LEU A 61 -9.25 -11.78 -3.33
CA LEU A 61 -9.94 -12.02 -2.06
C LEU A 61 -11.23 -12.81 -2.28
N ARG A 62 -12.03 -12.45 -3.30
CA ARG A 62 -13.28 -13.13 -3.65
C ARG A 62 -13.08 -14.59 -4.06
N SER A 63 -11.91 -14.96 -4.58
CA SER A 63 -11.60 -16.35 -4.94
C SER A 63 -11.57 -17.32 -3.71
N ARG A 64 -11.40 -16.77 -2.52
CA ARG A 64 -11.37 -17.54 -1.27
C ARG A 64 -12.54 -17.20 -0.35
N PHE A 65 -12.93 -15.95 -0.24
CA PHE A 65 -14.01 -15.50 0.64
C PHE A 65 -15.37 -15.52 -0.06
N SER A 66 -16.41 -15.87 0.69
CA SER A 66 -17.79 -15.88 0.19
C SER A 66 -18.32 -14.46 -0.09
N HIS A 67 -17.81 -13.45 0.62
CA HIS A 67 -18.21 -12.06 0.47
C HIS A 67 -17.02 -11.10 0.67
N VAL A 68 -16.98 -10.04 -0.14
CA VAL A 68 -15.97 -8.98 -0.06
C VAL A 68 -16.66 -7.63 0.14
N ILE A 69 -16.34 -6.94 1.22
CA ILE A 69 -16.73 -5.54 1.43
C ILE A 69 -15.61 -4.69 0.82
N VAL A 70 -15.89 -3.96 -0.24
CA VAL A 70 -14.93 -3.06 -0.90
C VAL A 70 -15.15 -1.65 -0.40
N SER A 71 -14.16 -1.02 0.22
CA SER A 71 -14.29 0.35 0.70
C SER A 71 -13.12 1.24 0.30
N ASP A 72 -13.45 2.50 0.01
CA ASP A 72 -12.47 3.55 -0.21
C ASP A 72 -13.04 4.89 0.28
N ILE A 73 -12.16 5.83 0.64
CA ILE A 73 -12.60 7.17 1.05
C ILE A 73 -13.17 8.00 -0.13
N VAL A 74 -12.76 7.66 -1.37
CA VAL A 74 -13.17 8.36 -2.60
C VAL A 74 -14.37 7.65 -3.22
N PRO A 75 -15.58 8.25 -3.24
CA PRO A 75 -16.78 7.61 -3.78
C PRO A 75 -16.63 7.18 -5.24
N GLU A 76 -15.92 7.96 -6.05
CA GLU A 76 -15.67 7.67 -7.46
C GLU A 76 -14.86 6.40 -7.65
N ASN A 77 -13.87 6.13 -6.78
CA ASN A 77 -13.10 4.89 -6.79
C ASN A 77 -14.00 3.69 -6.48
N VAL A 78 -14.92 3.84 -5.53
CA VAL A 78 -15.89 2.80 -5.17
C VAL A 78 -16.82 2.48 -6.34
N GLU A 79 -17.27 3.47 -7.09
CA GLU A 79 -18.10 3.25 -8.29
C GLU A 79 -17.30 2.60 -9.44
N LEU A 80 -16.02 2.96 -9.60
CA LEU A 80 -15.13 2.27 -10.54
C LEU A 80 -14.93 0.79 -10.14
N ALA A 81 -14.73 0.52 -8.84
CA ALA A 81 -14.65 -0.84 -8.32
C ALA A 81 -15.94 -1.62 -8.59
N ARG A 82 -17.11 -1.04 -8.30
CA ARG A 82 -18.43 -1.64 -8.57
C ARG A 82 -18.61 -1.96 -10.05
N SER A 83 -18.26 -1.03 -10.92
CA SER A 83 -18.37 -1.21 -12.38
C SER A 83 -17.47 -2.35 -12.88
N ARG A 84 -16.32 -2.56 -12.26
CA ARG A 84 -15.33 -3.56 -12.64
C ARG A 84 -15.63 -4.96 -12.08
N LEU A 85 -16.08 -5.04 -10.84
CA LEU A 85 -16.22 -6.30 -10.09
C LEU A 85 -17.66 -6.84 -10.09
N GLY A 86 -18.66 -5.99 -10.38
CA GLY A 86 -20.07 -6.35 -10.28
C GLY A 86 -20.58 -6.41 -8.85
N THR A 87 -21.65 -7.15 -8.60
CA THR A 87 -22.30 -7.22 -7.28
C THR A 87 -22.37 -8.63 -6.70
N ASP A 88 -22.00 -9.66 -7.47
CA ASP A 88 -22.06 -11.05 -7.00
C ASP A 88 -20.93 -11.33 -5.99
N GLY A 89 -21.29 -11.43 -4.71
CA GLY A 89 -20.36 -11.60 -3.60
C GLY A 89 -19.59 -10.34 -3.21
N PHE A 90 -20.03 -9.16 -3.68
CA PHE A 90 -19.44 -7.88 -3.32
C PHE A 90 -20.46 -6.91 -2.72
N SER A 91 -20.01 -6.12 -1.75
CA SER A 91 -20.70 -4.90 -1.30
C SER A 91 -19.70 -3.73 -1.29
N TYR A 92 -20.22 -2.52 -1.37
CA TYR A 92 -19.43 -1.32 -1.62
C TYR A 92 -19.80 -0.21 -0.64
N ARG A 93 -18.79 0.48 -0.12
CA ARG A 93 -18.98 1.61 0.78
C ARG A 93 -17.94 2.70 0.56
N ALA A 94 -18.36 3.95 0.57
CA ALA A 94 -17.47 5.10 0.55
C ALA A 94 -17.28 5.60 1.99
N ALA A 95 -16.15 5.26 2.61
CA ALA A 95 -15.84 5.65 3.97
C ALA A 95 -14.34 5.51 4.27
N ARG A 96 -13.87 6.18 5.31
CA ARG A 96 -12.51 6.08 5.82
C ARG A 96 -12.29 4.71 6.48
N VAL A 97 -11.03 4.31 6.60
CA VAL A 97 -10.64 3.08 7.32
C VAL A 97 -11.07 3.15 8.79
N GLU A 98 -10.95 4.33 9.40
CA GLU A 98 -11.34 4.60 10.79
C GLU A 98 -12.86 4.56 11.02
N GLU A 99 -13.65 4.76 9.97
CA GLU A 99 -15.11 4.85 10.01
C GLU A 99 -15.73 3.53 9.53
N ALA A 100 -15.88 2.58 10.42
CA ALA A 100 -16.42 1.25 10.10
C ALA A 100 -17.66 0.89 10.95
N ASP A 101 -18.40 1.88 11.48
CA ASP A 101 -19.52 1.66 12.39
C ASP A 101 -20.73 1.01 11.72
N ASP A 102 -20.85 1.14 10.41
CA ASP A 102 -21.83 0.48 9.56
C ASP A 102 -21.53 -1.02 9.32
N ILE A 103 -20.31 -1.48 9.63
CA ILE A 103 -19.96 -2.90 9.63
C ILE A 103 -20.19 -3.47 11.02
N PRO A 104 -21.06 -4.48 11.20
CA PRO A 104 -21.33 -5.06 12.50
C PRO A 104 -20.07 -5.55 13.21
N ALA A 105 -19.96 -5.30 14.51
CA ALA A 105 -18.81 -5.75 15.29
C ALA A 105 -18.70 -7.29 15.25
N GLY A 106 -17.49 -7.81 15.08
CA GLY A 106 -17.21 -9.25 15.05
C GLY A 106 -17.80 -9.99 13.84
N SER A 107 -18.15 -9.29 12.76
CA SER A 107 -18.78 -9.91 11.57
C SER A 107 -17.81 -10.25 10.44
N VAL A 108 -16.56 -9.79 10.52
CA VAL A 108 -15.57 -9.91 9.45
C VAL A 108 -14.51 -10.94 9.82
N ASP A 109 -14.19 -11.85 8.90
CA ASP A 109 -13.14 -12.86 9.08
C ASP A 109 -11.74 -12.29 8.87
N MET A 110 -11.60 -11.41 7.89
CA MET A 110 -10.34 -10.76 7.57
C MET A 110 -10.57 -9.30 7.20
N VAL A 111 -9.69 -8.42 7.68
CA VAL A 111 -9.54 -7.08 7.10
C VAL A 111 -8.23 -7.08 6.32
N PHE A 112 -8.33 -6.84 5.02
CA PHE A 112 -7.19 -6.68 4.11
C PHE A 112 -7.02 -5.20 3.80
N ALA A 113 -5.81 -4.67 3.94
CA ALA A 113 -5.51 -3.25 3.75
C ALA A 113 -4.18 -3.10 2.98
N ALA A 114 -4.25 -2.97 1.64
CA ALA A 114 -3.08 -2.85 0.79
C ALA A 114 -2.82 -1.39 0.39
N ASN A 115 -1.60 -0.91 0.59
CA ASN A 115 -1.15 0.43 0.21
C ASN A 115 -1.99 1.58 0.83
N VAL A 116 -2.57 1.39 2.00
CA VAL A 116 -3.47 2.37 2.62
C VAL A 116 -3.09 2.77 4.05
N MET A 117 -2.51 1.87 4.86
CA MET A 117 -2.33 2.10 6.29
C MET A 117 -1.34 3.22 6.65
N HIS A 118 -0.63 3.78 5.69
CA HIS A 118 0.18 4.98 5.92
C HIS A 118 -0.63 6.29 6.00
N PHE A 119 -1.89 6.32 5.54
CA PHE A 119 -2.73 7.51 5.53
C PHE A 119 -3.50 7.77 6.83
N PRO A 120 -4.24 6.78 7.41
CA PRO A 120 -5.14 7.04 8.52
C PRO A 120 -4.42 7.35 9.82
N ASP A 121 -5.16 7.84 10.80
CA ASP A 121 -4.73 7.79 12.19
C ASP A 121 -4.52 6.33 12.61
N GLN A 122 -3.33 6.02 13.07
CA GLN A 122 -2.92 4.62 13.30
C GLN A 122 -3.73 3.95 14.40
N GLN A 123 -3.99 4.65 15.49
CA GLN A 123 -4.74 4.10 16.63
C GLN A 123 -6.21 3.91 16.28
N ALA A 124 -6.82 4.94 15.68
CA ALA A 124 -8.22 4.89 15.28
C ALA A 124 -8.48 3.81 14.21
N ALA A 125 -7.59 3.71 13.21
CA ALA A 125 -7.72 2.71 12.15
C ALA A 125 -7.59 1.27 12.68
N VAL A 126 -6.61 1.00 13.55
CA VAL A 126 -6.43 -0.33 14.14
C VAL A 126 -7.58 -0.68 15.09
N ALA A 127 -8.11 0.29 15.84
CA ALA A 127 -9.29 0.09 16.67
C ALA A 127 -10.52 -0.26 15.83
N ALA A 128 -10.75 0.43 14.70
CA ALA A 128 -11.83 0.13 13.78
C ALA A 128 -11.68 -1.25 13.11
N VAL A 129 -10.45 -1.63 12.75
CA VAL A 129 -10.12 -2.98 12.25
C VAL A 129 -10.46 -4.04 13.30
N ALA A 130 -9.98 -3.85 14.53
CA ALA A 130 -10.19 -4.80 15.62
C ALA A 130 -11.69 -4.99 15.99
N ARG A 131 -12.47 -3.89 15.94
CA ARG A 131 -13.90 -3.93 16.23
C ARG A 131 -14.68 -4.80 15.25
N GLN A 132 -14.39 -4.69 13.96
CA GLN A 132 -15.10 -5.44 12.92
C GLN A 132 -14.68 -6.90 12.83
N LEU A 133 -13.43 -7.24 13.18
CA LEU A 133 -12.92 -8.60 13.18
C LEU A 133 -13.60 -9.46 14.27
N ARG A 134 -13.99 -10.68 13.89
CA ARG A 134 -14.37 -11.69 14.88
C ARG A 134 -13.15 -12.16 15.70
N PRO A 135 -13.32 -12.75 16.88
CA PRO A 135 -12.25 -13.49 17.54
C PRO A 135 -11.66 -14.55 16.60
N GLY A 136 -10.32 -14.62 16.53
CA GLY A 136 -9.61 -15.46 15.54
C GLY A 136 -9.55 -14.89 14.12
N GLY A 137 -10.20 -13.76 13.85
CA GLY A 137 -10.12 -13.05 12.56
C GLY A 137 -8.74 -12.42 12.35
N THR A 138 -8.37 -12.23 11.09
CA THR A 138 -7.04 -11.75 10.68
C THR A 138 -7.07 -10.30 10.21
N PHE A 139 -6.18 -9.50 10.74
CA PHE A 139 -5.76 -8.25 10.09
C PHE A 139 -4.55 -8.53 9.19
N ALA A 140 -4.68 -8.25 7.89
CA ALA A 140 -3.63 -8.37 6.89
C ALA A 140 -3.39 -6.99 6.25
N CYS A 141 -2.29 -6.36 6.62
CA CYS A 141 -1.86 -5.08 6.07
C CYS A 141 -0.66 -5.29 5.15
N SER A 142 -0.63 -4.62 4.01
CA SER A 142 0.51 -4.71 3.10
C SER A 142 0.87 -3.37 2.45
N LEU A 143 2.15 -3.27 2.06
CA LEU A 143 2.67 -2.24 1.18
C LEU A 143 3.47 -2.92 0.08
N PHE A 144 3.20 -2.59 -1.16
CA PHE A 144 4.10 -2.88 -2.27
C PHE A 144 4.92 -1.64 -2.53
N GLY A 145 6.23 -1.75 -2.35
CA GLY A 145 7.14 -0.64 -2.50
C GLY A 145 7.22 -0.15 -3.95
N PRO A 146 7.82 1.01 -4.15
CA PRO A 146 8.30 1.40 -5.46
C PRO A 146 9.38 0.42 -5.93
N ALA A 147 9.54 0.32 -7.25
CA ALA A 147 10.54 -0.55 -7.86
C ALA A 147 11.95 -0.30 -7.29
N ARG A 148 12.70 -1.39 -7.15
CA ARG A 148 14.15 -1.38 -6.96
C ARG A 148 14.77 -1.79 -8.28
N PHE A 149 15.53 -0.89 -8.89
CA PHE A 149 16.25 -1.16 -10.12
C PHE A 149 17.64 -1.73 -9.79
N GLU A 150 18.08 -2.72 -10.58
CA GLU A 150 19.43 -3.29 -10.48
C GLU A 150 20.48 -2.31 -11.00
N ASP A 151 20.13 -1.48 -11.98
CA ASP A 151 20.98 -0.40 -12.47
C ASP A 151 21.08 0.72 -11.42
N ALA A 152 22.28 0.94 -10.89
CA ALA A 152 22.53 1.90 -9.82
C ALA A 152 22.25 3.36 -10.24
N ALA A 153 22.51 3.71 -11.50
CA ALA A 153 22.28 5.07 -11.98
C ALA A 153 20.77 5.33 -12.14
N LEU A 154 20.01 4.35 -12.64
CA LEU A 154 18.56 4.42 -12.70
C LEU A 154 17.94 4.44 -11.30
N GLN A 155 18.49 3.67 -10.37
CA GLN A 155 18.01 3.68 -8.96
C GLN A 155 18.26 5.04 -8.31
N ASP A 156 19.38 5.70 -8.56
CA ASP A 156 19.66 7.06 -8.09
C ASP A 156 18.68 8.06 -8.69
N LEU A 157 18.48 8.01 -10.01
CA LEU A 157 17.52 8.88 -10.70
C LEU A 157 16.10 8.70 -10.14
N TRP A 158 15.66 7.46 -9.92
CA TRP A 158 14.38 7.16 -9.30
C TRP A 158 14.26 7.75 -7.89
N THR A 159 15.32 7.66 -7.09
CA THR A 159 15.37 8.25 -5.75
C THR A 159 15.24 9.78 -5.82
N ARG A 160 15.91 10.44 -6.76
CA ARG A 160 15.80 11.90 -6.99
C ARG A 160 14.40 12.30 -7.43
N ILE A 161 13.75 11.52 -8.31
CA ILE A 161 12.35 11.74 -8.72
C ILE A 161 11.43 11.64 -7.52
N SER A 162 11.58 10.61 -6.69
CA SER A 162 10.78 10.40 -5.48
C SER A 162 10.92 11.56 -4.48
N HIS A 163 12.15 11.97 -4.18
CA HIS A 163 12.40 13.10 -3.28
C HIS A 163 11.90 14.43 -3.85
N GLN A 164 12.02 14.65 -5.17
CA GLN A 164 11.45 15.86 -5.79
C GLN A 164 9.92 15.86 -5.70
N GLY A 165 9.27 14.72 -5.92
CA GLY A 165 7.84 14.55 -5.70
C GLY A 165 7.44 14.87 -4.24
N GLY A 166 8.22 14.41 -3.28
CA GLY A 166 8.04 14.75 -1.86
C GLY A 166 8.12 16.23 -1.57
N ARG A 167 9.09 16.95 -2.19
CA ARG A 167 9.20 18.42 -2.08
C ARG A 167 7.96 19.12 -2.61
N GLU A 168 7.45 18.69 -3.77
CA GLU A 168 6.24 19.28 -4.35
C GLU A 168 5.01 19.02 -3.48
N LEU A 169 4.85 17.82 -2.95
CA LEU A 169 3.78 17.51 -2.01
C LEU A 169 3.84 18.41 -0.76
N LEU A 170 5.04 18.64 -0.22
CA LEU A 170 5.22 19.51 0.96
C LEU A 170 4.95 20.98 0.63
N ARG A 171 5.35 21.45 -0.57
CA ARG A 171 5.11 22.84 -1.02
C ARG A 171 3.63 23.13 -1.15
N GLY A 172 2.83 22.16 -1.61
CA GLY A 172 1.38 22.29 -1.78
C GLY A 172 0.56 21.89 -0.55
N ALA A 173 1.20 21.51 0.55
CA ALA A 173 0.50 20.95 1.70
C ALA A 173 -0.07 22.03 2.62
N ASP A 174 -1.37 21.99 2.92
CA ASP A 174 -2.00 22.83 3.96
C ASP A 174 -1.47 22.46 5.36
N ARG A 175 -1.09 21.20 5.56
CA ARG A 175 -0.60 20.63 6.83
C ARG A 175 0.70 19.85 6.63
N PRO A 176 1.84 20.54 6.45
CA PRO A 176 3.11 19.89 6.15
C PRO A 176 3.52 18.80 7.15
N GLY A 177 3.22 18.98 8.45
CA GLY A 177 3.52 17.96 9.46
C GLY A 177 2.77 16.64 9.26
N GLU A 178 1.51 16.67 8.81
CA GLU A 178 0.76 15.47 8.47
C GLU A 178 1.32 14.80 7.21
N THR A 179 1.66 15.60 6.20
CA THR A 179 2.29 15.10 4.96
C THR A 179 3.62 14.41 5.25
N ILE A 180 4.46 14.99 6.12
CA ILE A 180 5.73 14.38 6.56
C ILE A 180 5.47 13.03 7.23
N ARG A 181 4.50 12.93 8.15
CA ARG A 181 4.17 11.66 8.81
C ARG A 181 3.75 10.58 7.81
N VAL A 182 2.87 10.93 6.86
CA VAL A 182 2.45 9.98 5.82
C VAL A 182 3.65 9.51 4.99
N MET A 183 4.52 10.43 4.55
CA MET A 183 5.73 10.08 3.80
C MET A 183 6.67 9.21 4.62
N ALA A 184 6.88 9.53 5.89
CA ALA A 184 7.75 8.76 6.79
C ALA A 184 7.25 7.32 6.97
N ARG A 185 5.92 7.10 7.01
CA ARG A 185 5.32 5.76 7.10
C ARG A 185 5.53 4.92 5.83
N THR A 186 5.72 5.54 4.65
CA THR A 186 5.86 4.82 3.38
C THR A 186 7.26 4.33 3.07
N GLN A 187 8.23 4.56 3.94
CA GLN A 187 9.63 4.25 3.71
C GLN A 187 10.18 3.21 4.68
N ASP A 188 11.44 2.83 4.46
CA ASP A 188 12.19 1.92 5.29
C ASP A 188 11.48 0.56 5.47
N ARG A 189 11.03 0.25 6.67
CA ARG A 189 10.38 -1.03 7.01
C ARG A 189 8.86 -0.97 6.99
N TYR A 190 8.25 0.19 6.65
CA TYR A 190 6.79 0.36 6.74
C TYR A 190 6.23 -0.08 8.11
N ASN A 191 6.75 0.49 9.16
CA ASN A 191 6.35 0.14 10.52
C ASN A 191 5.10 0.92 10.94
N VAL A 192 3.96 0.52 10.39
CA VAL A 192 2.61 1.01 10.72
C VAL A 192 1.85 0.00 11.58
N ALA A 193 0.64 0.36 11.97
CA ALA A 193 -0.29 -0.49 12.70
C ALA A 193 0.22 -0.89 14.11
N PRO A 194 -0.09 -0.10 15.14
CA PRO A 194 0.14 -0.47 16.53
C PRO A 194 -0.77 -1.64 16.92
N LEU A 195 -0.18 -2.80 17.14
CA LEU A 195 -0.91 -4.04 17.46
C LEU A 195 -0.87 -4.28 18.97
N ASP A 196 -1.87 -3.74 19.67
CA ASP A 196 -2.01 -3.91 21.12
C ASP A 196 -2.29 -5.39 21.45
N THR A 197 -1.48 -5.96 22.34
CA THR A 197 -1.61 -7.36 22.80
C THR A 197 -2.85 -7.62 23.68
N GLU A 198 -3.52 -6.59 24.15
CA GLU A 198 -4.86 -6.73 24.77
C GLU A 198 -5.94 -7.04 23.71
N VAL A 199 -5.70 -6.65 22.47
CA VAL A 199 -6.64 -6.73 21.35
C VAL A 199 -6.26 -7.83 20.36
N PHE A 200 -4.99 -7.95 20.05
CA PHE A 200 -4.44 -8.95 19.15
C PHE A 200 -3.63 -9.99 19.92
N LEU A 201 -3.53 -11.19 19.38
CA LEU A 201 -2.62 -12.21 19.92
C LEU A 201 -1.18 -11.75 19.77
N PRO A 202 -0.29 -12.03 20.74
CA PRO A 202 1.14 -11.74 20.61
C PRO A 202 1.76 -12.53 19.46
N GLY A 203 2.87 -12.04 18.93
CA GLY A 203 3.56 -12.69 17.81
C GLY A 203 3.01 -12.30 16.43
N ALA A 204 2.48 -11.09 16.28
CA ALA A 204 2.15 -10.55 14.97
C ALA A 204 3.37 -10.65 14.04
N ARG A 205 3.14 -11.08 12.80
CA ARG A 205 4.22 -11.27 11.83
C ARG A 205 4.40 -10.03 10.97
N ARG A 206 5.63 -9.52 10.91
CA ARG A 206 6.04 -8.43 10.03
C ARG A 206 7.01 -8.98 8.99
N VAL A 207 6.47 -9.37 7.84
CA VAL A 207 7.22 -10.01 6.76
C VAL A 207 7.74 -8.96 5.79
N HIS A 208 9.04 -8.99 5.53
CA HIS A 208 9.76 -8.11 4.63
C HIS A 208 10.23 -8.92 3.42
N LEU A 209 9.54 -8.78 2.29
CA LEU A 209 9.85 -9.50 1.07
C LEU A 209 10.75 -8.63 0.17
N ASN A 210 11.86 -9.19 -0.27
CA ASN A 210 12.81 -8.57 -1.20
C ASN A 210 13.28 -7.16 -0.79
N MET A 211 13.25 -6.85 0.50
CA MET A 211 13.66 -5.54 1.00
C MET A 211 15.17 -5.42 1.20
N GLY A 212 15.86 -6.55 1.39
CA GLY A 212 17.25 -6.54 1.74
C GLY A 212 17.53 -5.65 2.98
N ARG A 213 18.70 -5.00 2.99
CA ARG A 213 19.05 -4.03 4.04
C ARG A 213 18.58 -2.60 3.74
N GLY A 214 18.16 -2.32 2.49
CA GLY A 214 17.86 -0.98 2.00
C GLY A 214 16.42 -0.52 2.24
N GLY A 215 15.53 -1.40 2.72
CA GLY A 215 14.13 -1.07 2.94
C GLY A 215 13.39 -0.57 1.68
N ILE A 216 12.33 0.18 1.87
CA ILE A 216 11.54 0.82 0.83
C ILE A 216 12.07 2.23 0.58
N VAL A 217 12.24 2.62 -0.69
CA VAL A 217 12.56 4.00 -1.06
C VAL A 217 11.36 4.89 -0.77
N GLY A 218 11.57 5.91 0.05
CA GLY A 218 10.52 6.84 0.48
C GLY A 218 10.43 8.09 -0.37
N LEU A 219 9.39 8.87 -0.07
CA LEU A 219 9.15 10.19 -0.65
C LEU A 219 9.73 11.33 0.21
N LEU A 220 10.01 11.07 1.49
CA LEU A 220 10.47 12.10 2.42
C LEU A 220 11.86 12.59 2.00
N PRO A 221 12.01 13.87 1.60
CA PRO A 221 13.30 14.41 1.23
C PRO A 221 14.28 14.35 2.42
N PRO A 222 15.58 14.06 2.20
CA PRO A 222 16.56 13.92 3.28
C PRO A 222 16.67 15.16 4.18
N GLU A 223 16.53 16.36 3.62
CA GLU A 223 16.55 17.62 4.37
C GLU A 223 15.37 17.79 5.33
N GLU A 224 14.27 17.07 5.07
CA GLU A 224 13.06 17.09 5.90
C GLU A 224 13.01 15.94 6.94
N ALA A 225 13.96 15.01 6.87
CA ALA A 225 13.99 13.83 7.75
C ALA A 225 14.00 14.21 9.25
N HIS A 226 14.64 15.33 9.61
CA HIS A 226 14.69 15.83 11.00
C HIS A 226 13.31 16.24 11.55
N ARG A 227 12.30 16.46 10.69
CA ARG A 227 10.92 16.80 11.06
C ARG A 227 10.05 15.57 11.27
N ASN A 228 10.57 14.38 10.96
CA ASN A 228 9.83 13.14 11.19
C ASN A 228 9.73 12.85 12.69
N THR A 229 8.51 12.85 13.21
CA THR A 229 8.17 12.49 14.58
C THR A 229 7.33 11.22 14.67
N GLU A 230 7.20 10.51 13.54
CA GLU A 230 6.38 9.29 13.49
C GLU A 230 7.08 8.16 14.26
N PRO A 231 6.41 7.51 15.21
CA PRO A 231 7.00 6.39 15.93
C PRO A 231 7.12 5.15 15.04
N ASP A 232 8.01 4.25 15.43
CA ASP A 232 7.97 2.86 14.99
C ASP A 232 6.85 2.15 15.76
N TYR A 233 5.88 1.61 15.04
CA TYR A 233 4.75 0.90 15.63
C TYR A 233 4.97 -0.61 15.81
N SER A 234 6.20 -1.11 15.63
CA SER A 234 6.54 -2.50 15.93
C SER A 234 6.44 -2.76 17.44
N GLY A 235 5.73 -3.83 17.79
CA GLY A 235 5.63 -4.25 19.19
C GLY A 235 6.81 -5.14 19.61
N PRO A 236 7.07 -5.27 20.92
CA PRO A 236 8.17 -6.11 21.43
C PRO A 236 7.95 -7.60 21.18
N ASP A 237 6.71 -8.02 20.99
CA ASP A 237 6.34 -9.40 20.70
C ASP A 237 6.16 -9.69 19.20
N ASP A 238 6.37 -8.70 18.34
CA ASP A 238 6.26 -8.86 16.89
C ASP A 238 7.41 -9.72 16.36
N VAL A 239 7.09 -10.61 15.42
CA VAL A 239 8.05 -11.47 14.74
C VAL A 239 8.40 -10.86 13.39
N GLU A 240 9.62 -10.32 13.28
CA GLU A 240 10.14 -9.83 12.01
C GLU A 240 10.73 -10.98 11.18
N ILE A 241 10.32 -11.08 9.92
CA ILE A 241 10.73 -12.12 8.96
C ILE A 241 11.25 -11.42 7.71
N PHE A 242 12.50 -11.69 7.33
CA PHE A 242 13.13 -11.16 6.11
C PHE A 242 13.36 -12.32 5.16
N GLU A 243 12.73 -12.25 3.99
CA GLU A 243 12.78 -13.29 2.97
C GLU A 243 12.90 -12.69 1.57
N ASP A 244 13.57 -13.44 0.69
CA ASP A 244 13.47 -13.22 -0.74
C ASP A 244 12.42 -14.17 -1.30
N GLU A 245 11.45 -13.63 -2.04
CA GLU A 245 10.34 -14.38 -2.64
C GLU A 245 10.38 -14.21 -4.15
N GLU A 246 10.26 -15.32 -4.88
CA GLU A 246 10.21 -15.29 -6.35
C GLU A 246 8.92 -14.66 -6.88
N GLY A 247 8.94 -14.24 -8.14
CA GLY A 247 7.77 -13.67 -8.81
C GLY A 247 7.61 -12.16 -8.67
N TRP A 248 8.54 -11.49 -7.98
CA TRP A 248 8.55 -10.04 -7.81
C TRP A 248 9.53 -9.32 -8.74
N SER A 249 10.31 -10.04 -9.53
CA SER A 249 11.26 -9.47 -10.49
C SER A 249 10.55 -9.07 -11.78
N PHE A 250 11.10 -8.06 -12.46
CA PHE A 250 10.62 -7.61 -13.76
C PHE A 250 11.80 -7.23 -14.66
N GLU A 251 11.53 -7.23 -15.97
CA GLU A 251 12.37 -6.61 -16.99
C GLU A 251 11.48 -5.69 -17.82
N THR A 252 11.93 -4.46 -18.09
CA THR A 252 11.14 -3.45 -18.78
C THR A 252 12.03 -2.45 -19.50
N ASP A 253 11.43 -1.65 -20.39
CA ASP A 253 12.04 -0.56 -21.12
C ASP A 253 11.65 0.82 -20.56
N LEU A 254 12.00 1.89 -21.29
CA LEU A 254 11.65 3.26 -20.95
C LEU A 254 10.15 3.45 -20.70
N ASP A 255 9.30 2.85 -21.54
CA ASP A 255 7.85 3.02 -21.45
C ASP A 255 7.30 2.40 -20.16
N GLY A 256 7.75 1.18 -19.83
CA GLY A 256 7.35 0.54 -18.58
C GLY A 256 7.88 1.26 -17.33
N VAL A 257 9.10 1.82 -17.37
CA VAL A 257 9.61 2.68 -16.28
C VAL A 257 8.76 3.93 -16.14
N LYS A 258 8.38 4.59 -17.25
CA LYS A 258 7.47 5.74 -17.23
C LYS A 258 6.09 5.39 -16.69
N GLU A 259 5.52 4.23 -17.09
CA GLU A 259 4.24 3.75 -16.55
C GLU A 259 4.33 3.57 -15.03
N HIS A 260 5.42 2.97 -14.52
CA HIS A 260 5.65 2.84 -13.09
C HIS A 260 5.71 4.21 -12.40
N ILE A 261 6.54 5.13 -12.87
CA ILE A 261 6.71 6.46 -12.28
C ILE A 261 5.37 7.21 -12.30
N ASN A 262 4.64 7.20 -13.43
CA ASN A 262 3.35 7.86 -13.57
C ASN A 262 2.21 7.22 -12.76
N SER A 263 2.41 6.03 -12.20
CA SER A 263 1.45 5.41 -11.28
C SER A 263 1.44 6.05 -9.88
N PHE A 264 2.35 6.97 -9.61
CA PHE A 264 2.40 7.71 -8.34
C PHE A 264 1.67 9.05 -8.49
N PRO A 265 0.69 9.36 -7.62
CA PRO A 265 -0.13 10.58 -7.72
C PRO A 265 0.68 11.88 -7.72
N PHE A 266 1.83 11.91 -7.02
CA PHE A 266 2.69 13.08 -6.96
C PHE A 266 3.33 13.44 -8.31
N VAL A 267 3.48 12.46 -9.20
CA VAL A 267 4.04 12.70 -10.55
C VAL A 267 3.00 13.40 -11.44
N ALA A 268 1.76 12.87 -11.45
CA ALA A 268 0.68 13.45 -12.25
C ALA A 268 0.35 14.89 -11.86
N GLY A 269 0.53 15.23 -10.56
CA GLY A 269 0.27 16.58 -10.04
C GLY A 269 1.35 17.62 -10.35
N HIS A 270 2.57 17.20 -10.72
CA HIS A 270 3.73 18.11 -10.80
C HIS A 270 4.65 17.85 -12.02
N PRO A 271 4.11 17.77 -13.24
CA PRO A 271 4.89 17.39 -14.43
C PRO A 271 6.04 18.37 -14.74
N GLU A 272 5.82 19.66 -14.52
CA GLU A 272 6.84 20.70 -14.79
C GLU A 272 8.05 20.59 -13.86
N ALA A 273 7.82 20.33 -12.58
CA ALA A 273 8.86 20.19 -11.57
C ALA A 273 9.73 18.92 -11.80
N LEU A 274 9.21 17.93 -12.50
CA LEU A 274 9.88 16.67 -12.81
C LEU A 274 10.44 16.61 -14.24
N ALA A 275 10.13 17.59 -15.11
CA ALA A 275 10.46 17.55 -16.53
C ALA A 275 11.97 17.35 -16.81
N GLY A 276 12.86 17.93 -15.97
CA GLY A 276 14.31 17.75 -16.10
C GLY A 276 14.75 16.31 -15.84
N LEU A 277 14.20 15.69 -14.80
CA LEU A 277 14.49 14.31 -14.41
C LEU A 277 13.91 13.30 -15.42
N PHE A 278 12.76 13.60 -16.01
CA PHE A 278 12.20 12.78 -17.09
C PHE A 278 13.04 12.83 -18.38
N ARG A 279 13.63 13.98 -18.74
CA ARG A 279 14.59 14.04 -19.85
C ARG A 279 15.83 13.20 -19.56
N GLU A 280 16.38 13.28 -18.35
CA GLU A 280 17.50 12.43 -17.94
C GLU A 280 17.16 10.95 -18.02
N LEU A 281 15.94 10.55 -17.66
CA LEU A 281 15.43 9.19 -17.81
C LEU A 281 15.38 8.77 -19.30
N GLU A 282 14.88 9.65 -20.16
CA GLU A 282 14.83 9.42 -21.61
C GLU A 282 16.24 9.26 -22.22
N ASP A 283 17.17 10.13 -21.83
CA ASP A 283 18.57 10.04 -22.26
C ASP A 283 19.24 8.75 -21.77
N MET A 284 18.91 8.29 -20.55
CA MET A 284 19.46 7.08 -19.95
C MET A 284 18.95 5.80 -20.58
N LEU A 285 17.65 5.74 -20.91
CA LEU A 285 16.95 4.53 -21.36
C LEU A 285 16.50 4.59 -22.83
N GLY A 286 16.97 5.57 -23.59
CA GLY A 286 16.73 5.66 -25.04
C GLY A 286 17.16 4.38 -25.77
N ASP A 287 16.78 4.28 -27.05
CA ASP A 287 17.17 3.19 -27.96
C ASP A 287 16.72 1.77 -27.56
N GLY A 288 15.65 1.66 -26.74
CA GLY A 288 15.07 0.36 -26.37
C GLY A 288 15.90 -0.42 -25.35
N ARG A 289 16.72 0.25 -24.55
CA ARG A 289 17.47 -0.37 -23.45
C ARG A 289 16.51 -1.01 -22.45
N LEU A 290 16.73 -2.30 -22.18
CA LEU A 290 16.02 -3.02 -21.11
C LEU A 290 16.73 -2.85 -19.77
N VAL A 291 15.94 -2.73 -18.72
CA VAL A 291 16.38 -2.67 -17.34
C VAL A 291 15.65 -3.70 -16.50
N ARG A 292 16.34 -4.19 -15.47
CA ARG A 292 15.80 -5.15 -14.52
C ARG A 292 15.59 -4.52 -13.16
N GLY A 293 14.66 -5.09 -12.44
CA GLY A 293 14.37 -4.69 -11.07
C GLY A 293 13.50 -5.70 -10.37
N TYR A 294 13.12 -5.34 -9.15
CA TYR A 294 12.21 -6.13 -8.34
C TYR A 294 11.34 -5.23 -7.47
N TRP A 295 10.26 -5.80 -6.95
CA TRP A 295 9.32 -5.12 -6.09
C TRP A 295 9.54 -5.56 -4.63
N PRO A 296 9.96 -4.64 -3.74
CA PRO A 296 9.92 -4.92 -2.31
C PRO A 296 8.47 -4.90 -1.83
N ALA A 297 8.13 -5.80 -0.90
CA ALA A 297 6.81 -5.84 -0.29
C ALA A 297 6.89 -6.04 1.22
N LYS A 298 5.95 -5.44 1.95
CA LYS A 298 5.73 -5.65 3.38
C LYS A 298 4.38 -6.31 3.59
N ILE A 299 4.33 -7.27 4.52
CA ILE A 299 3.08 -7.85 5.01
C ILE A 299 3.09 -7.79 6.54
N ILE A 300 2.01 -7.32 7.13
CA ILE A 300 1.77 -7.36 8.57
C ILE A 300 0.55 -8.23 8.79
N LEU A 301 0.69 -9.28 9.61
CA LEU A 301 -0.36 -10.25 9.90
C LEU A 301 -0.57 -10.33 11.42
N ALA A 302 -1.79 -10.09 11.85
CA ALA A 302 -2.18 -10.18 13.26
C ALA A 302 -3.52 -10.88 13.41
N THR A 303 -3.71 -11.60 14.50
CA THR A 303 -4.95 -12.32 14.81
C THR A 303 -5.69 -11.63 15.95
N ARG A 304 -6.97 -11.35 15.80
CA ARG A 304 -7.86 -10.79 16.83
C ARG A 304 -8.06 -11.81 17.96
N ARG A 305 -7.90 -11.38 19.22
CA ARG A 305 -8.23 -12.21 20.41
C ARG A 305 -9.70 -12.60 20.45
#